data_88023e5ae68f0ab7100689778e968e32
#
_entry.id   88023e5ae68f0ab7100689778e968e32
#
_cell.length_a   1.000
_cell.length_b   1.000
_cell.length_c   1.000
_cell.angle_alpha   90.00
_cell.angle_beta   90.00
_cell.angle_gamma   90.00
#
_symmetry.space_group_name_H-M   'P 1'
#
loop_
_entity.id
_entity.type
_entity.pdbx_description
1 polymer ?
#
loop_
_entity_poly.entity_id
_entity_poly.type
_entity_poly.pdbx_seq_one_letter_code
_entity_poly.pdbx_strand_id
1 'polypeptide(L)'
;MELRAIAEQNYQKILDLSTGAGQEEFVARNVRSLAQAWVFRDRARPYALYEGEEPVGFIMLDWRPEEKTAEIWRFMIDYRHQGKGYGRRAMELALEKIRRAGLFCRAQLYCVPGNEKAQVLYRSLGFRETGNTLDGEIQMELILE
;
A
#
# COMPACT_ATOMS: atom_id res chain seq x y z
N MET A 1 14.12 -7.00 1.54
CA MET A 1 12.63 -7.01 1.43
C MET A 1 12.22 -7.18 -0.01
N GLU A 2 11.15 -7.91 -0.22
CA GLU A 2 10.61 -8.08 -1.57
C GLU A 2 9.09 -8.15 -1.57
N LEU A 3 8.50 -7.87 -2.73
CA LEU A 3 7.08 -8.04 -3.00
C LEU A 3 6.88 -9.42 -3.60
N ARG A 4 5.96 -10.21 -3.01
CA ARG A 4 5.61 -11.52 -3.55
C ARG A 4 4.12 -11.59 -3.85
N ALA A 5 3.76 -12.32 -4.91
CA ALA A 5 2.37 -12.55 -5.23
C ALA A 5 1.65 -13.30 -4.10
N ILE A 6 0.37 -12.97 -3.92
CA ILE A 6 -0.48 -13.73 -3.01
C ILE A 6 -0.82 -15.04 -3.69
N ALA A 7 -0.64 -16.15 -2.98
CA ALA A 7 -0.82 -17.48 -3.54
C ALA A 7 -1.29 -18.47 -2.48
N GLU A 8 -1.57 -19.69 -2.91
CA GLU A 8 -2.05 -20.74 -2.01
C GLU A 8 -1.12 -20.97 -0.83
N GLN A 9 0.18 -20.89 -1.05
CA GLN A 9 1.17 -21.18 -0.01
C GLN A 9 1.34 -20.06 1.02
N ASN A 10 0.84 -18.84 0.76
CA ASN A 10 1.06 -17.73 1.70
C ASN A 10 -0.20 -16.96 2.12
N TYR A 11 -1.35 -17.17 1.48
CA TYR A 11 -2.52 -16.32 1.75
C TYR A 11 -2.99 -16.38 3.21
N GLN A 12 -2.91 -17.54 3.86
CA GLN A 12 -3.30 -17.67 5.26
C GLN A 12 -2.46 -16.79 6.17
N LYS A 13 -1.15 -16.79 5.97
CA LYS A 13 -0.24 -15.94 6.75
C LYS A 13 -0.55 -14.46 6.53
N ILE A 14 -0.92 -14.08 5.30
CA ILE A 14 -1.27 -12.69 4.99
C ILE A 14 -2.58 -12.28 5.66
N LEU A 15 -3.57 -13.18 5.72
CA LEU A 15 -4.81 -12.90 6.43
C LEU A 15 -4.60 -12.71 7.93
N ASP A 16 -3.59 -13.36 8.50
CA ASP A 16 -3.29 -13.29 9.93
C ASP A 16 -2.49 -12.04 10.33
N LEU A 17 -1.97 -11.30 9.36
CA LEU A 17 -1.26 -10.05 9.65
C LEU A 17 -2.24 -8.98 10.13
N SER A 18 -1.81 -8.17 11.10
CA SER A 18 -2.64 -7.15 11.71
C SER A 18 -1.82 -5.91 12.05
N THR A 19 -2.44 -4.74 11.96
CA THR A 19 -1.80 -3.49 12.39
C THR A 19 -1.74 -3.34 13.90
N GLY A 20 -2.45 -4.20 14.64
CA GLY A 20 -2.50 -4.16 16.09
C GLY A 20 -3.64 -3.30 16.62
N ALA A 21 -3.92 -3.43 17.91
CA ALA A 21 -5.00 -2.72 18.57
C ALA A 21 -4.82 -1.20 18.44
N GLY A 22 -5.90 -0.51 18.10
CA GLY A 22 -5.91 0.94 17.95
C GLY A 22 -5.48 1.47 16.59
N GLN A 23 -5.07 0.61 15.66
CA GLN A 23 -4.68 1.01 14.32
C GLN A 23 -5.58 0.45 13.21
N GLU A 24 -6.47 -0.48 13.51
CA GLU A 24 -7.34 -1.12 12.53
C GLU A 24 -8.28 -0.11 11.85
N GLU A 25 -8.58 1.00 12.51
CA GLU A 25 -9.41 2.07 11.94
C GLU A 25 -8.72 2.83 10.80
N PHE A 26 -7.39 2.73 10.68
CA PHE A 26 -6.63 3.43 9.64
C PHE A 26 -6.42 2.58 8.38
N VAL A 27 -6.57 1.28 8.47
CA VAL A 27 -6.31 0.36 7.35
C VAL A 27 -7.38 -0.73 7.33
N ALA A 28 -7.90 -1.02 6.14
CA ALA A 28 -8.80 -2.15 5.96
C ALA A 28 -8.07 -3.46 6.24
N ARG A 29 -8.76 -4.43 6.80
CA ARG A 29 -8.20 -5.77 7.01
C ARG A 29 -7.85 -6.44 5.69
N ASN A 30 -6.83 -7.28 5.70
CA ASN A 30 -6.36 -7.93 4.48
C ASN A 30 -7.41 -8.80 3.80
N VAL A 31 -8.30 -9.43 4.57
CA VAL A 31 -9.39 -10.22 3.98
C VAL A 31 -10.30 -9.34 3.11
N ARG A 32 -10.60 -8.12 3.57
CA ARG A 32 -11.41 -7.18 2.78
C ARG A 32 -10.67 -6.75 1.52
N SER A 33 -9.38 -6.46 1.65
CA SER A 33 -8.55 -6.05 0.53
C SER A 33 -8.46 -7.13 -0.53
N LEU A 34 -8.30 -8.39 -0.13
CA LEU A 34 -8.23 -9.52 -1.06
C LEU A 34 -9.58 -9.77 -1.75
N ALA A 35 -10.70 -9.57 -1.04
CA ALA A 35 -12.02 -9.66 -1.66
C ALA A 35 -12.19 -8.57 -2.73
N GLN A 36 -11.76 -7.34 -2.45
CA GLN A 36 -11.77 -6.25 -3.44
C GLN A 36 -10.85 -6.57 -4.61
N ALA A 37 -9.68 -7.14 -4.35
CA ALA A 37 -8.75 -7.53 -5.41
C ALA A 37 -9.37 -8.54 -6.37
N TRP A 38 -10.17 -9.45 -5.87
CA TRP A 38 -10.89 -10.41 -6.71
C TRP A 38 -11.94 -9.73 -7.60
N VAL A 39 -12.74 -8.80 -7.02
CA VAL A 39 -13.76 -8.07 -7.77
C VAL A 39 -13.13 -7.19 -8.85
N PHE A 40 -12.04 -6.51 -8.53
CA PHE A 40 -11.35 -5.57 -9.41
C PHE A 40 -10.04 -6.15 -9.96
N ARG A 41 -10.02 -7.46 -10.23
CA ARG A 41 -8.81 -8.20 -10.59
C ARG A 41 -8.10 -7.71 -11.85
N ASP A 42 -8.79 -6.98 -12.71
CA ASP A 42 -8.18 -6.41 -13.91
C ASP A 42 -7.16 -5.31 -13.55
N ARG A 43 -7.36 -4.61 -12.45
CA ARG A 43 -6.51 -3.50 -12.06
C ARG A 43 -5.89 -3.62 -10.67
N ALA A 44 -6.43 -4.45 -9.79
CA ALA A 44 -5.87 -4.64 -8.44
C ALA A 44 -4.62 -5.50 -8.50
N ARG A 45 -3.58 -5.07 -7.77
CA ARG A 45 -2.28 -5.76 -7.71
C ARG A 45 -1.90 -5.93 -6.24
N PRO A 46 -2.38 -7.00 -5.59
CA PRO A 46 -2.04 -7.27 -4.18
C PRO A 46 -0.69 -8.00 -4.07
N TYR A 47 0.10 -7.61 -3.09
CA TYR A 47 1.40 -8.22 -2.83
C TYR A 47 1.60 -8.45 -1.34
N ALA A 48 2.22 -9.58 -1.00
CA ALA A 48 2.78 -9.82 0.31
C ALA A 48 4.16 -9.17 0.40
N LEU A 49 4.45 -8.54 1.54
CA LEU A 49 5.76 -7.96 1.81
C LEU A 49 6.55 -8.96 2.65
N TYR A 50 7.70 -9.39 2.14
CA TYR A 50 8.55 -10.37 2.79
C TYR A 50 9.89 -9.76 3.20
N GLU A 51 10.33 -10.11 4.41
CA GLU A 51 11.70 -9.93 4.82
C GLU A 51 12.30 -11.33 5.00
N GLY A 52 13.21 -11.72 4.10
CA GLY A 52 13.64 -13.12 4.03
C GLY A 52 12.46 -14.02 3.66
N GLU A 53 12.19 -15.01 4.47
CA GLU A 53 11.08 -15.94 4.27
C GLU A 53 9.87 -15.62 5.15
N GLU A 54 9.87 -14.48 5.84
CA GLU A 54 8.79 -14.09 6.73
C GLU A 54 7.92 -13.00 6.13
N PRO A 55 6.60 -13.20 6.05
CA PRO A 55 5.70 -12.13 5.63
C PRO A 55 5.57 -11.12 6.76
N VAL A 56 5.80 -9.84 6.45
CA VAL A 56 5.79 -8.75 7.43
C VAL A 56 4.74 -7.70 7.16
N GLY A 57 4.11 -7.75 5.99
CA GLY A 57 3.11 -6.75 5.63
C GLY A 57 2.39 -7.09 4.34
N PHE A 58 1.57 -6.16 3.90
CA PHE A 58 0.74 -6.27 2.71
C PHE A 58 0.66 -4.92 2.02
N ILE A 59 0.67 -4.94 0.69
CA ILE A 59 0.43 -3.74 -0.11
C ILE A 59 -0.42 -4.11 -1.32
N MET A 60 -1.37 -3.25 -1.67
CA MET A 60 -2.19 -3.46 -2.86
C MET A 60 -2.21 -2.18 -3.68
N LEU A 61 -1.90 -2.31 -4.96
CA LEU A 61 -1.89 -1.21 -5.90
C LEU A 61 -3.15 -1.27 -6.76
N ASP A 62 -3.62 -0.11 -7.20
CA ASP A 62 -4.68 0.02 -8.19
C ASP A 62 -4.05 0.58 -9.46
N TRP A 63 -4.08 -0.21 -10.52
CA TRP A 63 -3.37 0.03 -11.77
C TRP A 63 -4.32 0.71 -12.77
N ARG A 64 -4.14 1.99 -13.00
CA ARG A 64 -5.00 2.77 -13.89
C ARG A 64 -4.20 3.46 -15.00
N PRO A 65 -3.70 2.69 -15.99
CA PRO A 65 -2.86 3.26 -17.04
C PRO A 65 -3.58 4.27 -17.93
N GLU A 66 -4.89 4.12 -18.15
CA GLU A 66 -5.68 5.07 -18.93
C GLU A 66 -5.75 6.45 -18.27
N GLU A 67 -5.57 6.53 -16.96
CA GLU A 67 -5.47 7.78 -16.21
C GLU A 67 -4.03 8.16 -15.92
N LYS A 68 -3.07 7.36 -16.40
CA LYS A 68 -1.64 7.51 -16.12
C LYS A 68 -1.34 7.57 -14.63
N THR A 69 -2.14 6.88 -13.83
CA THR A 69 -2.09 6.89 -12.37
C THR A 69 -2.02 5.49 -11.82
N ALA A 70 -1.13 5.27 -10.85
CA ALA A 70 -1.11 4.09 -10.01
C ALA A 70 -1.42 4.53 -8.58
N GLU A 71 -2.38 3.86 -7.94
CA GLU A 71 -2.74 4.18 -6.56
C GLU A 71 -2.17 3.15 -5.60
N ILE A 72 -1.65 3.60 -4.47
CA ILE A 72 -1.36 2.73 -3.34
C ILE A 72 -2.69 2.59 -2.59
N TRP A 73 -3.44 1.52 -2.92
CA TRP A 73 -4.80 1.36 -2.42
C TRP A 73 -4.85 0.88 -0.97
N ARG A 74 -3.96 -0.05 -0.61
CA ARG A 74 -3.82 -0.57 0.75
C ARG A 74 -2.36 -0.76 1.07
N PHE A 75 -1.99 -0.49 2.31
CA PHE A 75 -0.61 -0.68 2.78
C PHE A 75 -0.61 -0.85 4.29
N MET A 76 0.02 -1.93 4.76
CA MET A 76 0.19 -2.14 6.19
C MET A 76 1.45 -2.95 6.48
N ILE A 77 2.03 -2.69 7.65
CA ILE A 77 3.08 -3.51 8.23
C ILE A 77 2.48 -4.15 9.49
N ASP A 78 2.68 -5.44 9.65
CA ASP A 78 2.22 -6.17 10.82
C ASP A 78 2.79 -5.54 12.10
N TYR A 79 1.97 -5.44 13.15
CA TYR A 79 2.35 -4.71 14.36
C TYR A 79 3.64 -5.23 15.00
N ARG A 80 3.93 -6.53 14.86
CA ARG A 80 5.16 -7.15 15.40
C ARG A 80 6.42 -6.69 14.68
N HIS A 81 6.28 -6.12 13.51
CA HIS A 81 7.38 -5.73 12.62
C HIS A 81 7.49 -4.23 12.40
N GLN A 82 6.67 -3.44 13.07
CA GLN A 82 6.72 -1.97 12.97
C GLN A 82 7.95 -1.43 13.70
N GLY A 83 8.38 -0.22 13.31
CA GLY A 83 9.54 0.44 13.92
C GLY A 83 10.89 -0.06 13.42
N LYS A 84 10.92 -0.85 12.35
CA LYS A 84 12.16 -1.41 11.76
C LYS A 84 12.52 -0.83 10.40
N GLY A 85 11.79 0.19 9.95
CA GLY A 85 12.02 0.81 8.65
C GLY A 85 11.39 0.06 7.47
N TYR A 86 10.61 -0.98 7.73
CA TYR A 86 9.98 -1.78 6.66
C TYR A 86 8.95 -1.00 5.87
N GLY A 87 8.21 -0.07 6.52
CA GLY A 87 7.23 0.74 5.82
C GLY A 87 7.83 1.57 4.71
N ARG A 88 8.95 2.24 5.00
CA ARG A 88 9.66 3.02 4.00
C ARG A 88 10.19 2.14 2.88
N ARG A 89 10.81 1.03 3.23
CA ARG A 89 11.37 0.11 2.24
C ARG A 89 10.29 -0.45 1.33
N ALA A 90 9.15 -0.82 1.89
CA ALA A 90 8.01 -1.33 1.12
C ALA A 90 7.49 -0.30 0.13
N MET A 91 7.35 0.95 0.55
CA MET A 91 6.88 2.03 -0.33
C MET A 91 7.89 2.31 -1.44
N GLU A 92 9.18 2.28 -1.13
CA GLU A 92 10.23 2.44 -2.14
C GLU A 92 10.16 1.35 -3.21
N LEU A 93 9.95 0.09 -2.80
CA LEU A 93 9.79 -1.03 -3.72
C LEU A 93 8.54 -0.89 -4.59
N ALA A 94 7.43 -0.47 -3.99
CA ALA A 94 6.20 -0.25 -4.74
C ALA A 94 6.38 0.86 -5.79
N LEU A 95 6.99 1.98 -5.40
CA LEU A 95 7.25 3.09 -6.31
C LEU A 95 8.22 2.69 -7.43
N GLU A 96 9.23 1.89 -7.13
CA GLU A 96 10.13 1.36 -8.14
C GLU A 96 9.37 0.50 -9.16
N LYS A 97 8.49 -0.37 -8.68
CA LYS A 97 7.66 -1.20 -9.55
C LYS A 97 6.76 -0.36 -10.44
N ILE A 98 6.15 0.68 -9.90
CA ILE A 98 5.31 1.61 -10.66
C ILE A 98 6.12 2.33 -11.73
N ARG A 99 7.31 2.83 -11.39
CA ARG A 99 8.18 3.52 -12.35
C ARG A 99 8.64 2.60 -13.48
N ARG A 100 9.01 1.37 -13.14
CA ARG A 100 9.48 0.39 -14.12
C ARG A 100 8.42 -0.02 -15.14
N ALA A 101 7.15 0.07 -14.77
CA ALA A 101 6.06 -0.23 -15.70
C ALA A 101 6.01 0.76 -16.87
N GLY A 102 6.45 2.00 -16.68
CA GLY A 102 6.50 2.99 -17.75
C GLY A 102 5.13 3.45 -18.23
N LEU A 103 4.08 3.24 -17.44
CA LEU A 103 2.68 3.53 -17.82
C LEU A 103 2.09 4.72 -17.10
N PHE A 104 2.79 5.25 -16.11
CA PHE A 104 2.22 6.20 -15.16
C PHE A 104 3.03 7.48 -15.07
N CYS A 105 2.34 8.61 -14.91
CA CYS A 105 2.99 9.88 -14.61
C CYS A 105 2.86 10.27 -13.15
N ARG A 106 2.00 9.59 -12.39
CA ARG A 106 1.83 9.85 -10.96
C ARG A 106 1.48 8.60 -10.17
N ALA A 107 1.85 8.62 -8.90
CA ALA A 107 1.34 7.70 -7.88
C ALA A 107 0.47 8.52 -6.93
N GLN A 108 -0.62 7.91 -6.43
CA GLN A 108 -1.48 8.58 -5.47
C GLN A 108 -1.88 7.64 -4.35
N LEU A 109 -2.33 8.20 -3.25
CA LEU A 109 -2.89 7.45 -2.14
C LEU A 109 -3.90 8.31 -1.38
N TYR A 110 -4.68 7.67 -0.55
CA TYR A 110 -5.58 8.33 0.39
C TYR A 110 -5.17 7.94 1.80
N CYS A 111 -5.22 8.89 2.71
CA CYS A 111 -4.78 8.72 4.08
C CYS A 111 -5.85 9.20 5.04
N VAL A 112 -6.15 8.40 6.06
CA VAL A 112 -7.11 8.80 7.10
C VAL A 112 -6.53 9.95 7.91
N PRO A 113 -7.28 11.06 8.10
CA PRO A 113 -6.83 12.15 8.97
C PRO A 113 -6.53 11.63 10.37
N GLY A 114 -5.42 12.08 10.96
CA GLY A 114 -4.98 11.60 12.27
C GLY A 114 -3.94 10.49 12.22
N ASN A 115 -3.77 9.85 11.07
CA ASN A 115 -2.70 8.86 10.89
C ASN A 115 -1.38 9.59 10.57
N GLU A 116 -0.86 10.32 11.55
CA GLU A 116 0.29 11.21 11.38
C GLU A 116 1.56 10.47 11.00
N LYS A 117 1.76 9.29 11.54
CA LYS A 117 2.95 8.46 11.25
C LYS A 117 3.01 8.12 9.77
N ALA A 118 1.89 7.72 9.19
CA ALA A 118 1.80 7.44 7.76
C ALA A 118 2.00 8.70 6.93
N GLN A 119 1.40 9.82 7.32
CA GLN A 119 1.54 11.09 6.60
C GLN A 119 2.99 11.56 6.57
N VAL A 120 3.71 11.44 7.68
CA VAL A 120 5.14 11.79 7.75
C VAL A 120 5.94 10.93 6.77
N LEU A 121 5.67 9.62 6.74
CA LEU A 121 6.33 8.71 5.80
C LEU A 121 6.08 9.13 4.36
N TYR A 122 4.82 9.37 3.99
CA TYR A 122 4.46 9.72 2.61
C TYR A 122 5.09 11.04 2.19
N ARG A 123 5.05 12.05 3.05
CA ARG A 123 5.72 13.32 2.75
C ARG A 123 7.22 13.16 2.57
N SER A 124 7.84 12.32 3.38
CA SER A 124 9.29 12.05 3.27
C SER A 124 9.67 11.39 1.95
N LEU A 125 8.73 10.70 1.32
CA LEU A 125 8.91 10.07 0.01
C LEU A 125 8.59 11.01 -1.15
N GLY A 126 8.09 12.20 -0.86
CA GLY A 126 7.79 13.21 -1.86
C GLY A 126 6.31 13.40 -2.17
N PHE A 127 5.42 12.63 -1.54
CA PHE A 127 3.99 12.82 -1.71
C PHE A 127 3.56 14.17 -1.13
N ARG A 128 2.60 14.81 -1.80
CA ARG A 128 2.03 16.11 -1.39
C ARG A 128 0.51 16.02 -1.40
N GLU A 129 -0.12 16.70 -0.46
CA GLU A 129 -1.57 16.80 -0.43
C GLU A 129 -2.06 17.58 -1.66
N THR A 130 -3.14 17.08 -2.29
CA THR A 130 -3.73 17.70 -3.47
C THR A 130 -4.81 18.72 -3.11
N GLY A 131 -5.30 18.68 -1.88
CA GLY A 131 -6.46 19.45 -1.45
C GLY A 131 -7.78 18.70 -1.64
N ASN A 132 -7.76 17.57 -2.34
CA ASN A 132 -8.95 16.74 -2.53
C ASN A 132 -9.12 15.74 -1.40
N THR A 133 -10.37 15.33 -1.17
CA THR A 133 -10.72 14.29 -0.22
C THR A 133 -11.66 13.29 -0.87
N LEU A 134 -11.70 12.08 -0.34
CA LEU A 134 -12.64 11.05 -0.76
C LEU A 134 -13.07 10.28 0.49
N ASP A 135 -14.38 10.29 0.78
CA ASP A 135 -14.94 9.64 1.96
C ASP A 135 -14.22 10.06 3.26
N GLY A 136 -13.83 11.34 3.34
CA GLY A 136 -13.13 11.90 4.49
C GLY A 136 -11.63 11.64 4.53
N GLU A 137 -11.08 10.88 3.58
CA GLU A 137 -9.65 10.62 3.51
C GLU A 137 -8.94 11.67 2.65
N ILE A 138 -7.72 12.01 3.04
CA ILE A 138 -6.89 13.02 2.38
C ILE A 138 -6.17 12.39 1.19
N GLN A 139 -6.30 13.01 0.02
CA GLN A 139 -5.54 12.58 -1.16
C GLN A 139 -4.14 13.16 -1.15
N MET A 140 -3.16 12.30 -1.43
CA MET A 140 -1.77 12.71 -1.64
C MET A 140 -1.28 12.15 -2.97
N GLU A 141 -0.40 12.88 -3.65
CA GLU A 141 0.17 12.41 -4.91
C GLU A 141 1.67 12.66 -4.99
N LEU A 142 2.33 11.83 -5.81
CA LEU A 142 3.74 11.95 -6.15
C LEU A 142 3.85 11.94 -7.67
N ILE A 143 4.46 12.98 -8.23
CA ILE A 143 4.73 13.04 -9.66
C ILE A 143 5.96 12.17 -9.96
N LEU A 144 5.79 11.27 -10.91
CA LEU A 144 6.83 10.35 -11.36
C LEU A 144 7.54 10.93 -12.58
N GLU A 145 8.82 10.84 -12.60
CA GLU A 145 9.61 11.33 -13.74
C GLU A 145 10.49 10.21 -14.31
#